data_82a2222ceaacace8772aaa7d5ca8d9bb
#
_entry.id   82a2222ceaacace8772aaa7d5ca8d9bb
#
_cell.length_a   1.000
_cell.length_b   1.000
_cell.length_c   1.000
_cell.angle_alpha   90.00
_cell.angle_beta   90.00
_cell.angle_gamma   90.00
#
_symmetry.space_group_name_H-M   'P 1'
#
loop_
_entity.id
_entity.type
_entity.pdbx_description
1 polymer ?
#
loop_
_entity_poly.entity_id
_entity_poly.type
_entity_poly.pdbx_seq_one_letter_code
_entity_poly.pdbx_strand_id
1 'polypeptide(L)'
;MRKVLIVLISVIFMVGCARVPATQAPAKPELVIDTFLQALSRGDVDTCISLLADDVVFRQEPSGIKLEGKAPFEESLRRVTTWHPQYSIVSPIKVNGDKVAFSAKLSEDDFKILGLEYVNADFEIQVWEGKIKSWVTIVNQADWKRLTELTAGGIGVKIEFVEQGMRIKELAGNSPAYEAGIRSGDVITAVNGVSYSQMREGEMQLRIQGPVGTKVKLTVTHEGAPTPVDIEVTRVSLEQLRY
;
A
#
# COMPACT_ATOMS: atom_id res chain seq x y z
N MET A 1 50.57 75.06 -23.52
CA MET A 1 49.90 74.83 -22.25
C MET A 1 49.05 73.60 -22.35
N ARG A 2 49.57 72.43 -21.94
CA ARG A 2 48.87 71.15 -21.98
C ARG A 2 48.29 70.87 -20.61
N LYS A 3 46.96 70.78 -20.49
CA LYS A 3 46.30 70.40 -19.25
C LYS A 3 46.31 68.86 -19.14
N VAL A 4 46.96 68.36 -18.08
CA VAL A 4 46.92 66.96 -17.71
C VAL A 4 45.66 66.68 -16.89
N LEU A 5 44.81 65.80 -17.42
CA LEU A 5 43.57 65.32 -16.76
C LEU A 5 43.95 64.09 -15.95
N ILE A 6 43.88 64.19 -14.62
CA ILE A 6 44.05 63.07 -13.71
C ILE A 6 42.68 62.37 -13.56
N VAL A 7 42.61 61.15 -14.04
CA VAL A 7 41.45 60.27 -13.86
C VAL A 7 41.68 59.45 -12.59
N LEU A 8 40.90 59.74 -11.55
CA LEU A 8 40.83 58.97 -10.30
C LEU A 8 39.94 57.74 -10.57
N ILE A 9 40.56 56.54 -10.62
CA ILE A 9 39.83 55.28 -10.67
C ILE A 9 39.49 54.89 -9.23
N SER A 10 38.24 55.08 -8.82
CA SER A 10 37.71 54.54 -7.55
C SER A 10 37.41 53.06 -7.72
N VAL A 11 38.25 52.23 -7.15
CA VAL A 11 37.97 50.76 -7.05
C VAL A 11 36.96 50.58 -5.90
N ILE A 12 35.73 50.36 -6.24
CA ILE A 12 34.70 49.93 -5.29
C ILE A 12 34.90 48.41 -5.02
N PHE A 13 35.44 48.09 -3.86
CA PHE A 13 35.41 46.72 -3.34
C PHE A 13 33.96 46.36 -2.98
N MET A 14 33.28 45.67 -3.88
CA MET A 14 32.04 44.98 -3.50
C MET A 14 32.44 43.79 -2.61
N VAL A 15 32.30 43.94 -1.31
CA VAL A 15 32.26 42.83 -0.38
C VAL A 15 30.96 42.08 -0.63
N GLY A 16 31.02 41.03 -1.43
CA GLY A 16 29.96 40.09 -1.60
C GLY A 16 29.65 39.41 -0.27
N CYS A 17 28.64 39.86 0.46
CA CYS A 17 28.04 39.03 1.52
C CYS A 17 27.53 37.75 0.88
N ALA A 18 28.36 36.69 0.92
CA ALA A 18 27.85 35.35 0.72
C ALA A 18 26.74 35.13 1.77
N ARG A 19 25.48 35.15 1.32
CA ARG A 19 24.37 34.67 2.14
C ARG A 19 24.66 33.20 2.45
N VAL A 20 25.10 32.91 3.66
CA VAL A 20 25.04 31.56 4.22
C VAL A 20 23.59 31.13 4.10
N PRO A 21 23.28 30.04 3.39
CA PRO A 21 21.90 29.57 3.35
C PRO A 21 21.46 29.36 4.80
N ALA A 22 20.41 30.05 5.20
CA ALA A 22 19.81 29.86 6.52
C ALA A 22 19.52 28.36 6.64
N THR A 23 20.19 27.68 7.54
CA THR A 23 19.89 26.28 7.88
C THR A 23 18.46 26.28 8.37
N GLN A 24 17.54 25.86 7.52
CA GLN A 24 16.13 25.76 7.87
C GLN A 24 16.07 24.83 9.08
N ALA A 25 15.51 25.31 10.19
CA ALA A 25 15.32 24.46 11.37
C ALA A 25 14.65 23.15 10.94
N PRO A 26 15.09 22.00 11.45
CA PRO A 26 14.52 20.73 11.06
C PRO A 26 13.01 20.77 11.26
N ALA A 27 12.25 20.34 10.24
CA ALA A 27 10.80 20.33 10.31
C ALA A 27 10.35 19.52 11.53
N LYS A 28 9.38 20.04 12.29
CA LYS A 28 8.83 19.35 13.46
C LYS A 28 8.30 17.98 13.06
N PRO A 29 8.62 16.91 13.82
CA PRO A 29 8.22 15.55 13.47
C PRO A 29 6.73 15.39 13.20
N GLU A 30 5.88 16.01 14.02
CA GLU A 30 4.42 15.96 13.84
C GLU A 30 3.96 16.58 12.51
N LEU A 31 4.63 17.61 12.02
CA LEU A 31 4.30 18.24 10.74
C LEU A 31 4.70 17.35 9.57
N VAL A 32 5.82 16.65 9.67
CA VAL A 32 6.27 15.66 8.66
C VAL A 32 5.22 14.56 8.52
N ILE A 33 4.73 14.04 9.66
CA ILE A 33 3.72 12.99 9.68
C ILE A 33 2.38 13.48 9.12
N ASP A 34 1.91 14.66 9.54
CA ASP A 34 0.67 15.23 9.01
C ASP A 34 0.75 15.42 7.48
N THR A 35 1.86 15.96 6.98
CA THR A 35 2.10 16.12 5.54
C THR A 35 2.09 14.76 4.82
N PHE A 36 2.74 13.75 5.39
CA PHE A 36 2.80 12.40 4.82
C PHE A 36 1.41 11.77 4.75
N LEU A 37 0.63 11.80 5.84
CA LEU A 37 -0.70 11.20 5.89
C LEU A 37 -1.67 11.89 4.93
N GLN A 38 -1.61 13.23 4.82
CA GLN A 38 -2.42 13.97 3.87
C GLN A 38 -2.03 13.66 2.41
N ALA A 39 -0.74 13.57 2.11
CA ALA A 39 -0.25 13.19 0.79
C ALA A 39 -0.70 11.76 0.43
N LEU A 40 -0.55 10.82 1.35
CA LEU A 40 -0.96 9.42 1.18
C LEU A 40 -2.47 9.29 0.89
N SER A 41 -3.31 10.02 1.66
CA SER A 41 -4.76 10.00 1.48
C SER A 41 -5.22 10.63 0.15
N ARG A 42 -4.40 11.50 -0.46
CA ARG A 42 -4.66 12.09 -1.78
C ARG A 42 -4.03 11.32 -2.93
N GLY A 43 -3.26 10.27 -2.64
CA GLY A 43 -2.50 9.51 -3.65
C GLY A 43 -1.27 10.25 -4.16
N ASP A 44 -0.79 11.28 -3.46
CA ASP A 44 0.42 12.03 -3.80
C ASP A 44 1.66 11.27 -3.34
N VAL A 45 2.00 10.23 -4.12
CA VAL A 45 3.12 9.33 -3.82
C VAL A 45 4.46 10.05 -3.84
N ASP A 46 4.63 11.03 -4.72
CA ASP A 46 5.91 11.75 -4.85
C ASP A 46 6.20 12.57 -3.60
N THR A 47 5.19 13.23 -3.03
CA THR A 47 5.32 13.90 -1.72
C THR A 47 5.65 12.88 -0.62
N CYS A 48 4.95 11.74 -0.57
CA CYS A 48 5.27 10.69 0.41
C CYS A 48 6.73 10.24 0.30
N ILE A 49 7.20 9.92 -0.91
CA ILE A 49 8.59 9.48 -1.17
C ILE A 49 9.59 10.57 -0.79
N SER A 50 9.28 11.84 -1.04
CA SER A 50 10.15 12.96 -0.68
C SER A 50 10.39 13.07 0.82
N LEU A 51 9.47 12.61 1.64
CA LEU A 51 9.55 12.62 3.11
C LEU A 51 10.24 11.38 3.69
N LEU A 52 10.59 10.36 2.90
CA LEU A 52 11.29 9.17 3.36
C LEU A 52 12.81 9.38 3.39
N ALA A 53 13.48 8.82 4.37
CA ALA A 53 14.92 8.63 4.36
C ALA A 53 15.30 7.48 3.40
N ASP A 54 16.51 7.49 2.84
CA ASP A 54 16.95 6.46 1.89
C ASP A 54 17.02 5.07 2.55
N ASP A 55 17.34 5.03 3.85
CA ASP A 55 17.44 3.82 4.69
C ASP A 55 16.19 3.61 5.57
N VAL A 56 15.04 4.11 5.16
CA VAL A 56 13.78 3.96 5.90
C VAL A 56 13.43 2.50 6.15
N VAL A 57 12.89 2.20 7.33
CA VAL A 57 12.40 0.86 7.69
C VAL A 57 10.90 0.92 7.99
N PHE A 58 10.13 0.16 7.25
CA PHE A 58 8.70 -0.06 7.52
C PHE A 58 8.50 -1.43 8.17
N ARG A 59 7.62 -1.50 9.16
CA ARG A 59 7.15 -2.75 9.78
C ARG A 59 5.66 -2.72 9.99
N GLN A 60 5.03 -3.87 9.84
CA GLN A 60 3.63 -4.06 10.18
C GLN A 60 3.48 -5.28 11.09
N GLU A 61 2.91 -5.07 12.26
CA GLU A 61 2.62 -6.10 13.23
C GLU A 61 1.10 -6.35 13.31
N PRO A 62 0.65 -7.58 13.53
CA PRO A 62 1.44 -8.80 13.73
C PRO A 62 1.75 -9.56 12.42
N SER A 63 1.58 -8.98 11.23
CA SER A 63 1.84 -9.65 9.95
C SER A 63 3.30 -10.07 9.74
N GLY A 64 4.23 -9.40 10.44
CA GLY A 64 5.66 -9.60 10.26
C GLY A 64 6.22 -8.95 8.98
N ILE A 65 5.43 -8.19 8.23
CA ILE A 65 5.91 -7.48 7.04
C ILE A 65 6.99 -6.48 7.45
N LYS A 66 8.13 -6.54 6.75
CA LYS A 66 9.24 -5.62 6.88
C LYS A 66 9.72 -5.18 5.51
N LEU A 67 9.84 -3.87 5.29
CA LEU A 67 10.45 -3.27 4.12
C LEU A 67 11.67 -2.48 4.56
N GLU A 68 12.79 -2.61 3.89
CA GLU A 68 14.03 -1.91 4.19
C GLU A 68 14.48 -1.11 2.98
N GLY A 69 14.74 0.17 3.20
CA GLY A 69 15.13 1.12 2.16
C GLY A 69 13.92 1.74 1.44
N LYS A 70 14.21 2.83 0.74
CA LYS A 70 13.21 3.68 0.10
C LYS A 70 12.48 2.99 -1.04
N ALA A 71 13.17 2.23 -1.90
CA ALA A 71 12.58 1.65 -3.10
C ALA A 71 11.48 0.61 -2.82
N PRO A 72 11.64 -0.38 -1.91
CA PRO A 72 10.55 -1.29 -1.56
C PRO A 72 9.36 -0.58 -0.91
N PHE A 73 9.62 0.49 -0.13
CA PHE A 73 8.55 1.27 0.47
C PHE A 73 7.79 2.09 -0.59
N GLU A 74 8.49 2.67 -1.55
CA GLU A 74 7.89 3.36 -2.70
C GLU A 74 6.94 2.45 -3.48
N GLU A 75 7.38 1.23 -3.81
CA GLU A 75 6.54 0.24 -4.49
C GLU A 75 5.26 -0.06 -3.67
N SER A 76 5.41 -0.24 -2.36
CA SER A 76 4.27 -0.43 -1.46
C SER A 76 3.34 0.78 -1.44
N LEU A 77 3.85 2.01 -1.38
CA LEU A 77 3.06 3.23 -1.42
C LEU A 77 2.26 3.36 -2.72
N ARG A 78 2.87 3.09 -3.88
CA ARG A 78 2.18 3.14 -5.17
C ARG A 78 1.00 2.17 -5.23
N ARG A 79 1.14 0.99 -4.63
CA ARG A 79 0.07 0.00 -4.54
C ARG A 79 -1.01 0.42 -3.53
N VAL A 80 -0.63 0.80 -2.31
CA VAL A 80 -1.57 1.18 -1.24
C VAL A 80 -2.42 2.38 -1.63
N THR A 81 -1.85 3.38 -2.29
CA THR A 81 -2.61 4.58 -2.71
C THR A 81 -3.74 4.28 -3.68
N THR A 82 -3.66 3.18 -4.44
CA THR A 82 -4.77 2.77 -5.32
C THR A 82 -6.03 2.34 -4.54
N TRP A 83 -5.89 2.02 -3.25
CA TRP A 83 -6.96 1.64 -2.35
C TRP A 83 -7.52 2.80 -1.51
N HIS A 84 -7.08 4.04 -1.79
CA HIS A 84 -7.54 5.28 -1.15
C HIS A 84 -7.47 5.23 0.38
N PRO A 85 -6.30 5.01 0.98
CA PRO A 85 -6.14 4.90 2.43
C PRO A 85 -6.53 6.20 3.13
N GLN A 86 -7.29 6.08 4.24
CA GLN A 86 -7.71 7.19 5.08
C GLN A 86 -7.32 6.91 6.52
N TYR A 87 -6.81 7.93 7.19
CA TYR A 87 -6.36 7.84 8.58
C TYR A 87 -7.17 8.80 9.44
N SER A 88 -7.98 8.28 10.35
CA SER A 88 -8.70 9.05 11.36
C SER A 88 -7.99 8.92 12.70
N ILE A 89 -7.16 9.91 13.07
CA ILE A 89 -6.42 9.90 14.33
C ILE A 89 -7.43 9.96 15.51
N VAL A 90 -7.32 9.00 16.43
CA VAL A 90 -8.25 8.83 17.57
C VAL A 90 -7.59 9.04 18.92
N SER A 91 -6.29 9.26 18.97
CA SER A 91 -5.53 9.58 20.19
C SER A 91 -4.76 10.89 20.02
N PRO A 92 -4.35 11.56 21.12
CA PRO A 92 -3.38 12.64 21.03
C PRO A 92 -2.07 12.15 20.37
N ILE A 93 -1.51 12.95 19.47
CA ILE A 93 -0.18 12.70 18.91
C ILE A 93 0.85 12.97 20.02
N LYS A 94 1.63 11.95 20.35
CA LYS A 94 2.71 12.03 21.34
C LYS A 94 4.02 12.21 20.61
N VAL A 95 4.76 13.27 20.96
CA VAL A 95 6.10 13.53 20.40
C VAL A 95 7.11 13.45 21.53
N ASN A 96 8.15 12.64 21.33
CA ASN A 96 9.28 12.52 22.26
C ASN A 96 10.59 12.53 21.45
N GLY A 97 11.20 13.71 21.36
CA GLY A 97 12.35 13.94 20.51
C GLY A 97 12.01 13.73 19.04
N ASP A 98 12.64 12.75 18.42
CA ASP A 98 12.44 12.34 17.02
C ASP A 98 11.34 11.29 16.82
N LYS A 99 10.71 10.83 17.91
CA LYS A 99 9.65 9.79 17.88
C LYS A 99 8.27 10.40 17.98
N VAL A 100 7.39 9.91 17.12
CA VAL A 100 5.96 10.25 17.07
C VAL A 100 5.14 8.99 17.25
N ALA A 101 4.15 9.02 18.14
CA ALA A 101 3.23 7.91 18.34
C ALA A 101 1.78 8.41 18.40
N PHE A 102 0.88 7.68 17.79
CA PHE A 102 -0.57 7.93 17.82
C PHE A 102 -1.36 6.66 17.48
N SER A 103 -2.64 6.66 17.80
CA SER A 103 -3.59 5.63 17.36
C SER A 103 -4.52 6.22 16.29
N ALA A 104 -4.86 5.43 15.29
CA ALA A 104 -5.82 5.82 14.26
C ALA A 104 -6.71 4.66 13.83
N LYS A 105 -7.88 5.02 13.28
CA LYS A 105 -8.68 4.14 12.42
C LYS A 105 -8.14 4.26 11.01
N LEU A 106 -7.75 3.14 10.45
CA LEU A 106 -7.34 3.03 9.05
C LEU A 106 -8.50 2.45 8.26
N SER A 107 -8.94 3.12 7.20
CA SER A 107 -9.92 2.62 6.26
C SER A 107 -9.35 2.65 4.84
N GLU A 108 -9.65 1.61 4.08
CA GLU A 108 -9.23 1.43 2.68
C GLU A 108 -10.38 0.79 1.91
N ASP A 109 -10.37 0.91 0.59
CA ASP A 109 -11.45 0.33 -0.22
C ASP A 109 -11.44 -1.21 -0.21
N ASP A 110 -10.29 -1.84 -0.02
CA ASP A 110 -10.17 -3.29 0.15
C ASP A 110 -10.87 -3.78 1.43
N PHE A 111 -10.83 -3.04 2.52
CA PHE A 111 -11.58 -3.35 3.73
C PHE A 111 -13.08 -3.36 3.47
N LYS A 112 -13.59 -2.44 2.64
CA LYS A 112 -15.01 -2.41 2.26
C LYS A 112 -15.42 -3.67 1.48
N ILE A 113 -14.53 -4.22 0.64
CA ILE A 113 -14.75 -5.49 -0.07
C ILE A 113 -14.88 -6.64 0.92
N LEU A 114 -14.11 -6.61 2.01
CA LEU A 114 -14.17 -7.58 3.10
C LEU A 114 -15.32 -7.34 4.09
N GLY A 115 -16.11 -6.27 3.91
CA GLY A 115 -17.18 -5.89 4.83
C GLY A 115 -16.70 -5.25 6.12
N LEU A 116 -15.51 -4.64 6.07
CA LEU A 116 -14.94 -3.84 7.17
C LEU A 116 -15.05 -2.35 6.84
N GLU A 117 -15.38 -1.54 7.83
CA GLU A 117 -15.38 -0.08 7.70
C GLU A 117 -13.98 0.48 7.96
N TYR A 118 -13.29 -0.04 8.97
CA TYR A 118 -11.94 0.34 9.35
C TYR A 118 -11.29 -0.78 10.19
N VAL A 119 -9.98 -0.63 10.38
CA VAL A 119 -9.21 -1.34 11.41
C VAL A 119 -8.55 -0.33 12.33
N ASN A 120 -8.38 -0.67 13.62
CA ASN A 120 -7.66 0.14 14.57
C ASN A 120 -6.18 -0.24 14.54
N ALA A 121 -5.31 0.76 14.51
CA ALA A 121 -3.87 0.57 14.56
C ALA A 121 -3.18 1.65 15.39
N ASP A 122 -2.09 1.25 16.03
CA ASP A 122 -1.14 2.14 16.66
C ASP A 122 0.04 2.37 15.71
N PHE A 123 0.57 3.58 15.72
CA PHE A 123 1.67 4.00 14.88
C PHE A 123 2.82 4.50 15.74
N GLU A 124 4.02 3.99 15.46
CA GLU A 124 5.27 4.45 16.04
C GLU A 124 6.21 4.85 14.90
N ILE A 125 6.57 6.12 14.83
CA ILE A 125 7.29 6.67 13.71
C ILE A 125 8.51 7.45 14.23
N GLN A 126 9.65 7.27 13.59
CA GLN A 126 10.85 8.07 13.85
C GLN A 126 11.09 9.02 12.68
N VAL A 127 11.25 10.30 13.01
CA VAL A 127 11.54 11.37 12.05
C VAL A 127 12.88 11.99 12.41
N TRP A 128 13.84 11.91 11.49
CA TRP A 128 15.17 12.48 11.66
C TRP A 128 15.48 13.44 10.52
N GLU A 129 15.93 14.65 10.84
CA GLU A 129 16.24 15.69 9.84
C GLU A 129 15.11 15.93 8.81
N GLY A 130 13.87 15.90 9.29
CA GLY A 130 12.68 16.11 8.44
C GLY A 130 12.33 14.92 7.54
N LYS A 131 12.94 13.75 7.76
CA LYS A 131 12.66 12.51 7.01
C LYS A 131 12.18 11.39 7.93
N ILE A 132 11.28 10.58 7.44
CA ILE A 132 10.80 9.38 8.11
C ILE A 132 11.88 8.30 8.00
N LYS A 133 12.44 7.90 9.13
CA LYS A 133 13.49 6.86 9.26
C LYS A 133 12.90 5.49 9.58
N SER A 134 11.84 5.47 10.38
CA SER A 134 11.11 4.23 10.64
C SER A 134 9.62 4.50 10.74
N TRP A 135 8.84 3.52 10.33
CA TRP A 135 7.40 3.50 10.42
C TRP A 135 6.95 2.12 10.90
N VAL A 136 6.34 2.04 12.07
CA VAL A 136 5.77 0.81 12.61
C VAL A 136 4.26 0.97 12.68
N THR A 137 3.52 0.07 12.06
CA THR A 137 2.07 -0.05 12.15
C THR A 137 1.75 -1.28 12.98
N ILE A 138 1.00 -1.11 14.06
CA ILE A 138 0.60 -2.19 14.96
C ILE A 138 -0.92 -2.31 14.87
N VAL A 139 -1.40 -3.26 14.08
CA VAL A 139 -2.85 -3.51 13.94
C VAL A 139 -3.39 -4.12 15.22
N ASN A 140 -4.53 -3.62 15.70
CA ASN A 140 -5.21 -4.18 16.87
C ASN A 140 -5.43 -5.69 16.69
N GLN A 141 -5.17 -6.47 17.74
CA GLN A 141 -5.22 -7.93 17.68
C GLN A 141 -6.60 -8.48 17.27
N ALA A 142 -7.68 -7.85 17.74
CA ALA A 142 -9.03 -8.29 17.37
C ALA A 142 -9.34 -8.00 15.90
N ASP A 143 -8.92 -6.84 15.39
CA ASP A 143 -9.09 -6.47 13.98
C ASP A 143 -8.20 -7.33 13.08
N TRP A 144 -6.97 -7.61 13.51
CA TRP A 144 -6.07 -8.52 12.80
C TRP A 144 -6.67 -9.93 12.69
N LYS A 145 -7.17 -10.48 13.79
CA LYS A 145 -7.87 -11.77 13.79
C LYS A 145 -9.04 -11.76 12.80
N ARG A 146 -9.85 -10.70 12.81
CA ARG A 146 -10.99 -10.58 11.89
C ARG A 146 -10.54 -10.49 10.43
N LEU A 147 -9.49 -9.72 10.11
CA LEU A 147 -8.91 -9.66 8.77
C LEU A 147 -8.44 -11.04 8.30
N THR A 148 -7.72 -11.77 9.15
CA THR A 148 -7.22 -13.10 8.80
C THR A 148 -8.35 -14.12 8.60
N GLU A 149 -9.41 -14.08 9.41
CA GLU A 149 -10.60 -14.92 9.22
C GLU A 149 -11.34 -14.61 7.92
N LEU A 150 -11.44 -13.33 7.55
CA LEU A 150 -12.09 -12.88 6.32
C LEU A 150 -11.31 -13.26 5.04
N THR A 151 -10.03 -13.59 5.15
CA THR A 151 -9.16 -13.95 4.01
C THR A 151 -8.58 -15.36 4.08
N ALA A 152 -8.97 -16.16 5.10
CA ALA A 152 -8.42 -17.47 5.37
C ALA A 152 -8.76 -18.55 4.33
N GLY A 153 -9.85 -18.37 3.61
CA GLY A 153 -10.35 -19.34 2.63
C GLY A 153 -9.97 -18.96 1.21
N GLY A 154 -9.73 -19.99 0.40
CA GLY A 154 -9.45 -19.89 -1.02
C GLY A 154 -9.97 -21.08 -1.80
N ILE A 155 -9.70 -21.09 -3.10
CA ILE A 155 -10.22 -22.11 -4.04
C ILE A 155 -9.14 -23.06 -4.57
N GLY A 156 -7.87 -22.87 -4.18
CA GLY A 156 -6.77 -23.77 -4.52
C GLY A 156 -6.25 -23.64 -5.95
N VAL A 157 -5.99 -22.40 -6.40
CA VAL A 157 -5.43 -22.11 -7.71
C VAL A 157 -4.19 -21.22 -7.60
N LYS A 158 -3.20 -21.44 -8.46
CA LYS A 158 -2.18 -20.47 -8.82
C LYS A 158 -2.58 -19.79 -10.13
N ILE A 159 -2.37 -18.51 -10.20
CA ILE A 159 -2.87 -17.67 -11.29
C ILE A 159 -1.75 -16.84 -11.94
N GLU A 160 -2.03 -16.37 -13.12
CA GLU A 160 -1.35 -15.22 -13.72
C GLU A 160 -2.40 -14.22 -14.22
N PHE A 161 -2.04 -12.93 -14.16
CA PHE A 161 -2.91 -11.88 -14.70
C PHE A 161 -2.76 -11.81 -16.22
N VAL A 162 -3.89 -11.78 -16.92
CA VAL A 162 -3.99 -11.59 -18.37
C VAL A 162 -4.97 -10.46 -18.65
N GLU A 163 -5.00 -9.97 -19.88
CA GLU A 163 -5.86 -8.85 -20.28
C GLU A 163 -7.34 -9.06 -19.93
N GLN A 164 -7.83 -10.31 -20.04
CA GLN A 164 -9.23 -10.64 -19.82
C GLN A 164 -9.57 -11.05 -18.39
N GLY A 165 -8.58 -11.22 -17.50
CA GLY A 165 -8.83 -11.70 -16.14
C GLY A 165 -7.65 -12.41 -15.49
N MET A 166 -7.94 -13.47 -14.75
CA MET A 166 -6.95 -14.32 -14.09
C MET A 166 -6.94 -15.70 -14.74
N ARG A 167 -5.84 -16.04 -15.43
CA ARG A 167 -5.62 -17.38 -15.99
C ARG A 167 -5.16 -18.33 -14.90
N ILE A 168 -5.77 -19.51 -14.85
CA ILE A 168 -5.36 -20.58 -13.96
C ILE A 168 -4.10 -21.25 -14.52
N LYS A 169 -3.01 -21.20 -13.77
CA LYS A 169 -1.74 -21.87 -14.11
C LYS A 169 -1.70 -23.30 -13.55
N GLU A 170 -2.08 -23.42 -12.30
CA GLU A 170 -1.97 -24.69 -11.55
C GLU A 170 -3.11 -24.77 -10.55
N LEU A 171 -3.59 -25.98 -10.27
CA LEU A 171 -4.55 -26.25 -9.21
C LEU A 171 -3.91 -27.15 -8.15
N ALA A 172 -4.22 -26.88 -6.88
CA ALA A 172 -3.83 -27.79 -5.80
C ALA A 172 -4.52 -29.15 -5.99
N GLY A 173 -3.86 -30.22 -5.60
CA GLY A 173 -4.36 -31.60 -5.82
C GLY A 173 -5.71 -31.90 -5.17
N ASN A 174 -6.08 -31.18 -4.10
CA ASN A 174 -7.36 -31.24 -3.41
C ASN A 174 -8.15 -29.93 -3.58
N SER A 175 -8.02 -29.30 -4.73
CA SER A 175 -8.60 -27.98 -5.00
C SER A 175 -10.10 -28.02 -5.15
N PRO A 176 -10.86 -27.20 -4.38
CA PRO A 176 -12.30 -27.04 -4.62
C PRO A 176 -12.61 -26.49 -6.03
N ALA A 177 -11.69 -25.69 -6.60
CA ALA A 177 -11.82 -25.23 -7.98
C ALA A 177 -11.77 -26.41 -8.97
N TYR A 178 -10.86 -27.39 -8.75
CA TYR A 178 -10.79 -28.58 -9.60
C TYR A 178 -12.06 -29.42 -9.51
N GLU A 179 -12.56 -29.65 -8.30
CA GLU A 179 -13.82 -30.39 -8.06
C GLU A 179 -15.03 -29.69 -8.71
N ALA A 180 -15.02 -28.36 -8.76
CA ALA A 180 -16.04 -27.55 -9.41
C ALA A 180 -15.92 -27.49 -10.95
N GLY A 181 -14.92 -28.17 -11.55
CA GLY A 181 -14.74 -28.24 -12.99
C GLY A 181 -13.76 -27.25 -13.61
N ILE A 182 -13.11 -26.40 -12.80
CA ILE A 182 -12.08 -25.46 -13.27
C ILE A 182 -10.79 -26.23 -13.58
N ARG A 183 -10.10 -25.82 -14.64
CA ARG A 183 -8.88 -26.47 -15.14
C ARG A 183 -7.76 -25.46 -15.37
N SER A 184 -6.52 -25.96 -15.50
CA SER A 184 -5.40 -25.14 -15.98
C SER A 184 -5.69 -24.64 -17.39
N GLY A 185 -5.33 -23.39 -17.68
CA GLY A 185 -5.66 -22.70 -18.93
C GLY A 185 -6.95 -21.89 -18.88
N ASP A 186 -7.88 -22.21 -17.99
CA ASP A 186 -9.12 -21.44 -17.81
C ASP A 186 -8.85 -20.01 -17.36
N VAL A 187 -9.73 -19.08 -17.72
CA VAL A 187 -9.66 -17.68 -17.33
C VAL A 187 -10.87 -17.29 -16.51
N ILE A 188 -10.65 -16.85 -15.27
CA ILE A 188 -11.69 -16.22 -14.45
C ILE A 188 -11.85 -14.78 -14.92
N THR A 189 -13.03 -14.41 -15.41
CA THR A 189 -13.33 -13.09 -15.99
C THR A 189 -14.20 -12.22 -15.08
N ALA A 190 -14.91 -12.83 -14.10
CA ALA A 190 -15.67 -12.09 -13.08
C ALA A 190 -15.74 -12.87 -11.77
N VAL A 191 -15.94 -12.15 -10.66
CA VAL A 191 -16.15 -12.70 -9.32
C VAL A 191 -17.38 -12.05 -8.70
N ASN A 192 -18.35 -12.88 -8.27
CA ASN A 192 -19.63 -12.43 -7.71
C ASN A 192 -20.34 -11.39 -8.60
N GLY A 193 -20.28 -11.56 -9.93
CA GLY A 193 -20.89 -10.69 -10.92
C GLY A 193 -20.14 -9.39 -11.22
N VAL A 194 -19.03 -9.12 -10.55
CA VAL A 194 -18.15 -7.98 -10.88
C VAL A 194 -17.12 -8.42 -11.91
N SER A 195 -17.07 -7.75 -13.05
CA SER A 195 -16.12 -8.04 -14.13
C SER A 195 -14.69 -7.61 -13.74
N TYR A 196 -13.70 -8.39 -14.19
CA TYR A 196 -12.28 -8.04 -14.02
C TYR A 196 -11.93 -6.65 -14.54
N SER A 197 -12.53 -6.24 -15.68
CA SER A 197 -12.29 -4.91 -16.27
C SER A 197 -12.75 -3.73 -15.37
N GLN A 198 -13.53 -4.01 -14.33
CA GLN A 198 -14.03 -3.04 -13.35
C GLN A 198 -13.22 -3.09 -12.03
N MET A 199 -12.26 -4.02 -11.92
CA MET A 199 -11.49 -4.26 -10.71
C MET A 199 -10.14 -3.56 -10.76
N ARG A 200 -9.64 -3.20 -9.59
CA ARG A 200 -8.25 -2.75 -9.41
C ARG A 200 -7.31 -3.97 -9.38
N GLU A 201 -6.03 -3.69 -9.53
CA GLU A 201 -5.00 -4.71 -9.32
C GLU A 201 -5.13 -5.33 -7.91
N GLY A 202 -5.12 -6.66 -7.85
CA GLY A 202 -5.29 -7.44 -6.61
C GLY A 202 -6.73 -7.60 -6.13
N GLU A 203 -7.69 -6.81 -6.61
CA GLU A 203 -9.08 -6.87 -6.15
C GLU A 203 -9.75 -8.22 -6.45
N MET A 204 -9.49 -8.80 -7.61
CA MET A 204 -10.05 -10.11 -7.96
C MET A 204 -9.58 -11.20 -6.99
N GLN A 205 -8.28 -11.20 -6.65
CA GLN A 205 -7.75 -12.14 -5.67
C GLN A 205 -8.41 -11.97 -4.30
N LEU A 206 -8.57 -10.74 -3.84
CA LEU A 206 -9.24 -10.42 -2.58
C LEU A 206 -10.71 -10.89 -2.57
N ARG A 207 -11.44 -10.74 -3.70
CA ARG A 207 -12.83 -11.21 -3.83
C ARG A 207 -12.95 -12.73 -3.89
N ILE A 208 -11.94 -13.42 -4.44
CA ILE A 208 -11.88 -14.89 -4.45
C ILE A 208 -11.63 -15.43 -3.04
N GLN A 209 -10.77 -14.77 -2.25
CA GLN A 209 -10.60 -15.10 -0.84
C GLN A 209 -11.87 -14.79 -0.04
N GLY A 210 -11.97 -15.37 1.14
CA GLY A 210 -13.12 -15.14 2.02
C GLY A 210 -13.11 -16.08 3.21
N PRO A 211 -14.12 -16.04 4.09
CA PRO A 211 -14.22 -16.99 5.19
C PRO A 211 -14.31 -18.43 4.70
N VAL A 212 -13.63 -19.32 5.40
CA VAL A 212 -13.67 -20.77 5.12
C VAL A 212 -15.11 -21.29 5.16
N GLY A 213 -15.47 -22.16 4.22
CA GLY A 213 -16.81 -22.75 4.10
C GLY A 213 -17.82 -21.87 3.35
N THR A 214 -17.48 -20.62 3.02
CA THR A 214 -18.35 -19.76 2.21
C THR A 214 -18.16 -20.04 0.72
N LYS A 215 -19.17 -19.68 -0.09
CA LYS A 215 -19.14 -19.83 -1.54
C LYS A 215 -18.67 -18.57 -2.23
N VAL A 216 -18.02 -18.74 -3.38
CA VAL A 216 -17.72 -17.68 -4.33
C VAL A 216 -18.26 -18.09 -5.70
N LYS A 217 -18.93 -17.17 -6.39
CA LYS A 217 -19.37 -17.36 -7.76
C LYS A 217 -18.34 -16.79 -8.72
N LEU A 218 -17.83 -17.62 -9.61
CA LEU A 218 -16.83 -17.27 -10.60
C LEU A 218 -17.45 -17.36 -11.99
N THR A 219 -17.21 -16.36 -12.82
CA THR A 219 -17.47 -16.47 -14.26
C THR A 219 -16.18 -16.90 -14.93
N VAL A 220 -16.19 -18.07 -15.56
CA VAL A 220 -15.01 -18.74 -16.10
C VAL A 220 -15.17 -18.98 -17.59
N THR A 221 -14.12 -18.65 -18.35
CA THR A 221 -13.98 -19.04 -19.75
C THR A 221 -13.03 -20.23 -19.81
N HIS A 222 -13.51 -21.39 -20.22
CA HIS A 222 -12.68 -22.58 -20.39
C HIS A 222 -11.80 -22.47 -21.64
N GLU A 223 -10.60 -23.06 -21.58
CA GLU A 223 -9.70 -23.11 -22.73
C GLU A 223 -10.40 -23.81 -23.91
N GLY A 224 -10.41 -23.15 -25.08
CA GLY A 224 -11.08 -23.67 -26.27
C GLY A 224 -12.61 -23.56 -26.32
N ALA A 225 -13.27 -23.02 -25.28
CA ALA A 225 -14.70 -22.77 -25.24
C ALA A 225 -14.99 -21.28 -25.02
N PRO A 226 -15.44 -20.53 -26.03
CA PRO A 226 -15.57 -19.07 -25.95
C PRO A 226 -16.70 -18.56 -25.07
N THR A 227 -17.65 -19.44 -24.68
CA THR A 227 -18.81 -19.03 -23.86
C THR A 227 -18.48 -19.14 -22.38
N PRO A 228 -18.48 -18.02 -21.63
CA PRO A 228 -18.27 -18.06 -20.18
C PRO A 228 -19.37 -18.82 -19.46
N VAL A 229 -19.02 -19.51 -18.38
CA VAL A 229 -19.93 -20.21 -17.48
C VAL A 229 -19.77 -19.72 -16.06
N ASP A 230 -20.87 -19.73 -15.32
CA ASP A 230 -20.85 -19.41 -13.90
C ASP A 230 -20.66 -20.68 -13.07
N ILE A 231 -19.65 -20.67 -12.21
CA ILE A 231 -19.27 -21.81 -11.35
C ILE A 231 -19.24 -21.32 -9.90
N GLU A 232 -19.98 -21.99 -9.01
CA GLU A 232 -19.85 -21.78 -7.56
C GLU A 232 -18.78 -22.68 -6.97
N VAL A 233 -17.88 -22.10 -6.19
CA VAL A 233 -16.82 -22.83 -5.51
C VAL A 233 -16.89 -22.55 -4.01
N THR A 234 -16.83 -23.59 -3.18
CA THR A 234 -16.77 -23.44 -1.73
C THR A 234 -15.30 -23.22 -1.31
N ARG A 235 -15.05 -22.18 -0.54
CA ARG A 235 -13.71 -21.87 -0.03
C ARG A 235 -13.28 -22.87 1.05
N VAL A 236 -12.04 -23.32 0.96
CA VAL A 236 -11.37 -24.14 2.00
C VAL A 236 -10.21 -23.37 2.59
N SER A 237 -9.72 -23.79 3.77
CA SER A 237 -8.54 -23.16 4.37
C SER A 237 -7.35 -23.21 3.43
N LEU A 238 -6.70 -22.05 3.23
CA LEU A 238 -5.47 -21.95 2.43
C LEU A 238 -4.35 -22.86 2.97
N GLU A 239 -4.32 -23.13 4.29
CA GLU A 239 -3.34 -24.01 4.92
C GLU A 239 -3.51 -25.50 4.52
N GLN A 240 -4.71 -25.87 4.07
CA GLN A 240 -5.03 -27.25 3.64
C GLN A 240 -4.69 -27.52 2.18
N LEU A 241 -4.45 -26.45 1.40
CA LEU A 241 -4.18 -26.56 -0.03
C LEU A 241 -2.72 -27.01 -0.29
N ARG A 242 -2.54 -28.02 -1.12
CA ARG A 242 -1.24 -28.56 -1.46
C ARG A 242 -1.03 -28.50 -2.98
N TYR A 243 0.07 -27.84 -3.37
CA TYR A 243 0.49 -27.71 -4.76
C TYR A 243 1.63 -28.64 -5.09
#